data_a5d9b1cb1cbef38bee764ba4dce09b5b
#
_entry.id   a5d9b1cb1cbef38bee764ba4dce09b5b
#
_cell.length_a   1.000
_cell.length_b   1.000
_cell.length_c   1.000
_cell.angle_alpha   90.00
_cell.angle_beta   90.00
_cell.angle_gamma   90.00
#
_symmetry.space_group_name_H-M   'P 1'
#
loop_
_entity.id
_entity.type
_entity.pdbx_description
1 polymer ?
#
loop_
_entity_poly.entity_id
_entity_poly.type
_entity_poly.pdbx_seq_one_letter_code
_entity_poly.pdbx_strand_id
1 'polypeptide(L)'
;MXXXFLGTLAMSVLLTSCVSQKKYAELEAKQKETQDLLNSATVKLNDCLEDKATADAKLKTLEDQNAFLKANNQELINNMGNLTTLTTKGAENLEKSLESLKEKDLTIRKLQDAVTRRDSVNLSLVQSLKGVLGNLDDEDIEVSVEKGVVFVSISDKLLFRSGSYNVTAAAKEVLGKVAKVVNNKPDFEFMVEGHTDNVPYKSGVLLDNWDLSAKRATSVVRILQNDFGVDPARMTAAGRSYYIPLVSNDTSANRAKNRRTRIVVLPKIDQFYNMIEEGMKDPAIGGTGK
;
A
#
# COMPACT_ATOMS: atom_id res chain seq x y z
N MET A 1 56.60 20.40 52.24
CA MET A 1 56.65 19.25 51.28
C MET A 1 55.36 18.46 51.25
N UNK A 2 54.37 19.00 50.78
CA UNK A 2 53.20 18.27 50.73
C UNK A 2 52.42 18.42 49.45
N UNK A 3 52.96 18.98 48.62
CA UNK A 3 52.19 19.02 47.50
C UNK A 3 52.67 18.09 46.39
N UNK A 4 53.43 17.45 46.70
CA UNK A 4 53.90 16.60 45.62
C UNK A 4 53.23 15.25 45.58
N PHE A 5 52.43 14.79 46.34
CA PHE A 5 51.77 13.49 46.32
C PHE A 5 50.38 13.47 45.75
N LEU A 6 49.75 14.58 45.55
CA LEU A 6 48.38 14.66 44.91
C LEU A 6 48.41 14.69 43.37
N GLY A 7 49.51 15.06 42.76
CA GLY A 7 49.62 15.17 41.29
C GLY A 7 49.79 13.85 40.55
N THR A 8 50.32 12.83 41.20
CA THR A 8 50.58 11.53 40.56
C THR A 8 49.37 10.58 40.61
N LEU A 9 48.41 10.81 41.48
CA LEU A 9 47.19 9.95 41.54
C LEU A 9 46.14 10.40 40.50
N ALA A 10 46.14 11.69 40.13
CA ALA A 10 45.20 12.20 39.13
C ALA A 10 45.58 11.84 37.69
N MET A 11 46.86 11.54 37.41
CA MET A 11 47.31 11.22 36.05
C MET A 11 47.19 9.73 35.69
N SER A 12 47.06 8.84 36.68
CA SER A 12 46.86 7.42 36.41
C SER A 12 45.41 7.00 36.11
N VAL A 13 44.43 7.86 36.45
CA VAL A 13 43.00 7.57 36.18
C VAL A 13 42.60 7.95 34.74
N LEU A 14 43.38 8.79 34.07
CA LEU A 14 43.06 9.25 32.71
C LEU A 14 43.48 8.27 31.61
N LEU A 15 44.28 7.26 31.89
CA LEU A 15 44.78 6.32 30.86
C LEU A 15 43.96 5.04 30.73
N THR A 16 43.03 4.77 31.65
CA THR A 16 42.16 3.58 31.55
C THR A 16 40.82 3.87 30.84
N SER A 17 40.58 5.12 30.46
CA SER A 17 39.28 5.54 29.91
C SER A 17 39.14 5.32 28.37
N CYS A 18 40.25 5.23 27.63
CA CYS A 18 40.17 5.26 26.15
C CYS A 18 39.67 3.96 25.51
N VAL A 19 39.91 2.82 26.14
CA VAL A 19 39.43 1.53 25.57
C VAL A 19 37.97 1.28 25.94
N SER A 20 37.52 1.78 27.07
CA SER A 20 36.14 1.62 27.51
C SER A 20 35.18 2.55 26.76
N GLN A 21 35.61 3.75 26.39
CA GLN A 21 34.79 4.72 25.64
C GLN A 21 34.42 4.23 24.24
N LYS A 22 35.34 3.60 23.55
CA LYS A 22 35.08 3.08 22.20
C LYS A 22 34.06 1.93 22.23
N LYS A 23 34.22 1.01 23.17
CA LYS A 23 33.26 -0.09 23.38
C LYS A 23 31.92 0.42 23.90
N TYR A 24 31.94 1.44 24.75
CA TYR A 24 30.71 2.06 25.25
C TYR A 24 29.94 2.77 24.12
N ALA A 25 30.63 3.53 23.30
CA ALA A 25 30.04 4.19 22.14
C ALA A 25 29.46 3.19 21.11
N GLU A 26 30.18 2.07 20.88
CA GLU A 26 29.70 1.00 19.99
C GLU A 26 28.48 0.30 20.58
N LEU A 27 28.45 0.07 21.88
CA LEU A 27 27.30 -0.52 22.56
C LEU A 27 26.12 0.44 22.59
N GLU A 28 26.35 1.72 22.80
CA GLU A 28 25.35 2.78 22.77
C GLU A 28 24.75 2.90 21.37
N ALA A 29 25.59 2.84 20.32
CA ALA A 29 25.12 2.84 18.93
C ALA A 29 24.24 1.61 18.64
N LYS A 30 24.65 0.43 19.07
CA LYS A 30 23.86 -0.81 18.92
C LYS A 30 22.56 -0.74 19.72
N GLN A 31 22.61 -0.19 20.92
CA GLN A 31 21.41 -0.01 21.76
C GLN A 31 20.42 0.94 21.07
N LYS A 32 20.93 2.06 20.54
CA LYS A 32 20.10 3.03 19.80
C LYS A 32 19.48 2.38 18.55
N GLU A 33 20.28 1.67 17.75
CA GLU A 33 19.82 0.94 16.57
C GLU A 33 18.70 -0.06 16.92
N THR A 34 18.93 -0.83 18.00
CA THR A 34 17.93 -1.80 18.50
C THR A 34 16.65 -1.09 18.96
N GLN A 35 16.82 0.03 19.65
CA GLN A 35 15.67 0.84 20.13
C GLN A 35 14.88 1.42 18.96
N ASP A 36 15.55 1.91 17.93
CA ASP A 36 14.91 2.46 16.74
C ASP A 36 14.16 1.35 15.96
N LEU A 37 14.76 0.18 15.85
CA LEU A 37 14.13 -1.02 15.28
C LEU A 37 12.89 -1.43 16.09
N LEU A 38 13.01 -1.46 17.40
CA LEU A 38 11.90 -1.79 18.31
C LEU A 38 10.76 -0.77 18.16
N ASN A 39 11.10 0.52 18.15
CA ASN A 39 10.10 1.58 17.97
C ASN A 39 9.38 1.45 16.62
N SER A 40 10.14 1.21 15.55
CA SER A 40 9.58 0.99 14.20
C SER A 40 8.66 -0.24 14.17
N ALA A 41 9.09 -1.33 14.77
CA ALA A 41 8.30 -2.57 14.86
C ALA A 41 7.01 -2.33 15.68
N THR A 42 7.11 -1.57 16.77
CA THR A 42 5.97 -1.25 17.62
C THR A 42 4.94 -0.40 16.87
N VAL A 43 5.40 0.60 16.11
CA VAL A 43 4.49 1.43 15.27
C VAL A 43 3.79 0.54 14.25
N LYS A 44 4.54 -0.27 13.50
CA LYS A 44 3.97 -1.17 12.50
C LYS A 44 2.98 -2.18 13.09
N LEU A 45 3.28 -2.67 14.30
CA LEU A 45 2.39 -3.58 15.03
C LEU A 45 1.09 -2.87 15.42
N ASN A 46 1.20 -1.64 15.94
CA ASN A 46 0.04 -0.87 16.34
C ASN A 46 -0.86 -0.54 15.13
N ASP A 47 -0.26 -0.14 14.00
CA ASP A 47 -0.99 0.11 12.75
C ASP A 47 -1.74 -1.16 12.29
N CYS A 48 -1.04 -2.30 12.32
CA CYS A 48 -1.63 -3.59 11.96
C CYS A 48 -2.78 -3.99 12.91
N LEU A 49 -2.61 -3.72 14.22
CA LEU A 49 -3.65 -3.99 15.21
C LEU A 49 -4.88 -3.07 15.01
N GLU A 50 -4.65 -1.81 14.65
CA GLU A 50 -5.72 -0.86 14.34
C GLU A 50 -6.48 -1.28 13.06
N ASP A 51 -5.74 -1.66 12.02
CA ASP A 51 -6.33 -2.20 10.77
C ASP A 51 -7.13 -3.46 11.04
N LYS A 52 -6.58 -4.37 11.85
CA LYS A 52 -7.27 -5.60 12.26
C LYS A 52 -8.55 -5.27 13.03
N ALA A 53 -8.47 -4.37 14.01
CA ALA A 53 -9.65 -3.96 14.79
C ALA A 53 -10.73 -3.34 13.89
N THR A 54 -10.31 -2.54 12.91
CA THR A 54 -11.21 -1.93 11.91
C THR A 54 -11.87 -3.02 11.04
N ALA A 55 -11.07 -3.98 10.59
CA ALA A 55 -11.56 -5.10 9.78
C ALA A 55 -12.52 -5.99 10.60
N ASP A 56 -12.16 -6.28 11.85
CA ASP A 56 -13.02 -7.08 12.77
C ASP A 56 -14.35 -6.36 13.05
N ALA A 57 -14.30 -5.02 13.24
CA ALA A 57 -15.50 -4.21 13.42
C ALA A 57 -16.41 -4.25 12.18
N LYS A 58 -15.83 -4.14 10.99
CA LYS A 58 -16.56 -4.27 9.71
C LYS A 58 -17.15 -5.65 9.54
N LEU A 59 -16.37 -6.68 9.85
CA LEU A 59 -16.81 -8.07 9.77
C LEU A 59 -18.03 -8.28 10.68
N LYS A 60 -17.93 -7.81 11.93
CA LYS A 60 -19.03 -7.91 12.89
C LYS A 60 -20.29 -7.20 12.38
N THR A 61 -20.13 -6.00 11.82
CA THR A 61 -21.25 -5.23 11.24
C THR A 61 -21.94 -6.02 10.13
N LEU A 62 -21.16 -6.65 9.23
CA LEU A 62 -21.70 -7.46 8.14
C LEU A 62 -22.37 -8.73 8.65
N GLU A 63 -21.83 -9.34 9.69
CA GLU A 63 -22.44 -10.50 10.36
C GLU A 63 -23.79 -10.13 11.00
N ASP A 64 -23.84 -8.99 11.68
CA ASP A 64 -25.06 -8.48 12.31
C ASP A 64 -26.14 -8.17 11.26
N GLN A 65 -25.75 -7.53 10.14
CA GLN A 65 -26.65 -7.28 9.01
C GLN A 65 -27.18 -8.58 8.41
N ASN A 66 -26.30 -9.57 8.26
CA ASN A 66 -26.67 -10.90 7.73
C ASN A 66 -27.64 -11.62 8.68
N ALA A 67 -27.36 -11.56 9.97
CA ALA A 67 -28.24 -12.13 11.01
C ALA A 67 -29.62 -11.44 11.01
N PHE A 68 -29.63 -10.11 10.91
CA PHE A 68 -30.86 -9.31 10.82
C PHE A 68 -31.69 -9.68 9.58
N LEU A 69 -31.03 -9.79 8.42
CA LEU A 69 -31.73 -10.18 7.18
C LEU A 69 -32.28 -11.60 7.25
N LYS A 70 -31.54 -12.53 7.86
CA LYS A 70 -32.00 -13.90 8.07
C LYS A 70 -33.21 -13.97 9.02
N ALA A 71 -33.16 -13.18 10.11
CA ALA A 71 -34.27 -13.10 11.07
C ALA A 71 -35.54 -12.53 10.42
N ASN A 72 -35.39 -11.44 9.64
CA ASN A 72 -36.50 -10.83 8.92
C ASN A 72 -37.10 -11.80 7.89
N ASN A 73 -36.25 -12.53 7.17
CA ASN A 73 -36.74 -13.52 6.21
C ASN A 73 -37.52 -14.63 6.92
N GLN A 74 -37.04 -15.09 8.08
CA GLN A 74 -37.74 -16.09 8.87
C GLN A 74 -39.07 -15.58 9.39
N GLU A 75 -39.14 -14.35 9.85
CA GLU A 75 -40.37 -13.71 10.30
C GLU A 75 -41.39 -13.60 9.16
N LEU A 76 -40.92 -13.18 7.97
CA LEU A 76 -41.79 -13.14 6.78
C LEU A 76 -42.33 -14.52 6.43
N ILE A 77 -41.51 -15.55 6.49
CA ILE A 77 -41.94 -16.94 6.24
C ILE A 77 -42.93 -17.38 7.30
N ASN A 78 -42.69 -17.06 8.57
CA ASN A 78 -43.60 -17.42 9.67
C ASN A 78 -44.95 -16.68 9.57
N ASN A 79 -44.93 -15.40 9.25
CA ASN A 79 -46.13 -14.60 9.08
C ASN A 79 -46.98 -15.12 7.93
N MET A 80 -46.35 -15.64 6.90
CA MET A 80 -47.04 -16.27 5.77
C MET A 80 -47.64 -17.61 6.10
N GLY A 81 -46.97 -18.39 6.94
CA GLY A 81 -47.53 -19.67 7.44
C GLY A 81 -48.83 -19.45 8.18
N ASN A 82 -49.05 -18.27 8.73
CA ASN A 82 -50.28 -17.91 9.45
C ASN A 82 -51.36 -17.29 8.53
N LEU A 83 -50.97 -16.95 7.30
CA LEU A 83 -51.90 -16.40 6.32
C LEU A 83 -52.41 -17.49 5.39
N THR A 84 -53.37 -18.28 5.88
CA THR A 84 -54.00 -19.41 5.16
C THR A 84 -54.85 -18.98 3.94
N THR A 85 -54.87 -17.72 3.61
CA THR A 85 -55.71 -17.16 2.51
C THR A 85 -54.92 -16.38 1.48
N LEU A 86 -53.67 -16.74 1.25
CA LEU A 86 -52.90 -16.12 0.19
C LEU A 86 -53.34 -16.60 -1.17
N THR A 87 -53.81 -15.66 -1.99
CA THR A 87 -54.12 -15.91 -3.39
C THR A 87 -52.91 -16.43 -4.14
N THR A 88 -53.14 -17.17 -5.20
CA THR A 88 -52.09 -17.73 -6.06
C THR A 88 -51.04 -16.65 -6.48
N LYS A 89 -51.49 -15.42 -6.67
CA LYS A 89 -50.64 -14.27 -6.99
C LYS A 89 -49.69 -13.91 -5.84
N GLY A 90 -50.12 -14.04 -4.59
CA GLY A 90 -49.28 -13.80 -3.43
C GLY A 90 -48.16 -14.83 -3.33
N ALA A 91 -48.51 -16.09 -3.56
CA ALA A 91 -47.53 -17.20 -3.55
C ALA A 91 -46.49 -17.03 -4.66
N GLU A 92 -46.92 -16.66 -5.89
CA GLU A 92 -45.98 -16.38 -6.99
C GLU A 92 -45.06 -15.20 -6.73
N ASN A 93 -45.59 -14.14 -6.13
CA ASN A 93 -44.79 -12.95 -5.82
C ASN A 93 -43.75 -13.28 -4.74
N LEU A 94 -44.10 -14.13 -3.79
CA LEU A 94 -43.16 -14.58 -2.77
C LEU A 94 -42.05 -15.45 -3.37
N GLU A 95 -42.42 -16.42 -4.20
CA GLU A 95 -41.43 -17.27 -4.88
C GLU A 95 -40.42 -16.44 -5.66
N LYS A 96 -40.90 -15.45 -6.40
CA LYS A 96 -40.03 -14.49 -7.11
C LYS A 96 -39.15 -13.69 -6.15
N SER A 97 -39.71 -13.27 -5.02
CA SER A 97 -38.94 -12.52 -4.01
C SER A 97 -37.86 -13.38 -3.37
N LEU A 98 -38.18 -14.64 -3.04
CA LEU A 98 -37.21 -15.59 -2.49
C LEU A 98 -36.10 -15.91 -3.49
N GLU A 99 -36.46 -16.05 -4.78
CA GLU A 99 -35.49 -16.26 -5.85
C GLU A 99 -34.57 -15.05 -6.01
N SER A 100 -35.12 -13.84 -5.98
CA SER A 100 -34.35 -12.60 -6.02
C SER A 100 -33.41 -12.46 -4.81
N LEU A 101 -33.87 -12.83 -3.60
CA LEU A 101 -33.05 -12.82 -2.39
C LEU A 101 -31.90 -13.82 -2.51
N LYS A 102 -32.15 -15.00 -3.05
CA LYS A 102 -31.14 -16.03 -3.30
C LYS A 102 -30.08 -15.54 -4.29
N GLU A 103 -30.51 -14.88 -5.38
CA GLU A 103 -29.60 -14.25 -6.35
C GLU A 103 -28.69 -13.20 -5.68
N LYS A 104 -29.30 -12.34 -4.85
CA LYS A 104 -28.56 -11.29 -4.14
C LYS A 104 -27.54 -11.87 -3.16
N ASP A 105 -27.92 -12.91 -2.41
CA ASP A 105 -27.00 -13.60 -1.48
C ASP A 105 -25.80 -14.18 -2.25
N LEU A 106 -26.06 -14.82 -3.38
CA LEU A 106 -25.01 -15.39 -4.23
C LEU A 106 -24.08 -14.28 -4.78
N THR A 107 -24.66 -13.16 -5.19
CA THR A 107 -23.90 -12.01 -5.67
C THR A 107 -23.00 -11.45 -4.55
N ILE A 108 -23.54 -11.31 -3.35
CA ILE A 108 -22.78 -10.85 -2.18
C ILE A 108 -21.60 -11.78 -1.90
N ARG A 109 -21.83 -13.08 -1.90
CA ARG A 109 -20.75 -14.07 -1.67
C ARG A 109 -19.66 -13.97 -2.74
N LYS A 110 -20.03 -13.84 -4.01
CA LYS A 110 -19.06 -13.69 -5.11
C LYS A 110 -18.23 -12.40 -4.97
N LEU A 111 -18.88 -11.31 -4.57
CA LEU A 111 -18.17 -10.05 -4.31
C LEU A 111 -17.20 -10.19 -3.11
N GLN A 112 -17.64 -10.87 -2.05
CA GLN A 112 -16.79 -11.14 -0.88
C GLN A 112 -15.56 -11.98 -1.28
N ASP A 113 -15.76 -13.01 -2.08
CA ASP A 113 -14.67 -13.87 -2.57
C ASP A 113 -13.70 -13.06 -3.44
N ALA A 114 -14.21 -12.19 -4.31
CA ALA A 114 -13.38 -11.31 -5.15
C ALA A 114 -12.53 -10.36 -4.29
N VAL A 115 -13.13 -9.76 -3.26
CA VAL A 115 -12.41 -8.88 -2.32
C VAL A 115 -11.33 -9.67 -1.56
N THR A 116 -11.67 -10.84 -1.05
CA THR A 116 -10.73 -11.69 -0.31
C THR A 116 -9.54 -12.11 -1.20
N ARG A 117 -9.81 -12.48 -2.44
CA ARG A 117 -8.76 -12.81 -3.41
C ARG A 117 -7.86 -11.61 -3.68
N ARG A 118 -8.44 -10.43 -3.93
CA ARG A 118 -7.69 -9.18 -4.13
C ARG A 118 -6.77 -8.90 -2.95
N ASP A 119 -7.29 -9.00 -1.73
CA ASP A 119 -6.54 -8.70 -0.51
C ASP A 119 -5.40 -9.72 -0.30
N SER A 120 -5.64 -10.99 -0.57
CA SER A 120 -4.63 -12.05 -0.53
C SER A 120 -3.51 -11.79 -1.55
N VAL A 121 -3.86 -11.40 -2.76
CA VAL A 121 -2.88 -11.07 -3.82
C VAL A 121 -2.07 -9.84 -3.44
N ASN A 122 -2.72 -8.81 -2.91
CA ASN A 122 -2.03 -7.61 -2.43
C ASN A 122 -1.04 -7.93 -1.30
N LEU A 123 -1.45 -8.76 -0.35
CA LEU A 123 -0.58 -9.18 0.76
C LEU A 123 0.66 -9.93 0.22
N SER A 124 0.45 -10.88 -0.69
CA SER A 124 1.55 -11.61 -1.34
C SER A 124 2.51 -10.67 -2.08
N LEU A 125 1.96 -9.67 -2.77
CA LEU A 125 2.74 -8.67 -3.50
C LEU A 125 3.57 -7.80 -2.54
N VAL A 126 2.96 -7.33 -1.45
CA VAL A 126 3.65 -6.54 -0.41
C VAL A 126 4.78 -7.35 0.21
N GLN A 127 4.52 -8.63 0.56
CA GLN A 127 5.54 -9.52 1.10
C GLN A 127 6.70 -9.71 0.12
N SER A 128 6.39 -9.91 -1.16
CA SER A 128 7.40 -10.06 -2.22
C SER A 128 8.25 -8.78 -2.37
N LEU A 129 7.60 -7.62 -2.37
CA LEU A 129 8.28 -6.32 -2.47
C LEU A 129 9.14 -6.06 -1.23
N LYS A 130 8.60 -6.25 -0.04
CA LYS A 130 9.35 -6.06 1.21
C LYS A 130 10.52 -7.03 1.33
N GLY A 131 10.34 -8.28 0.93
CA GLY A 131 11.41 -9.30 0.94
C GLY A 131 12.57 -8.93 0.03
N VAL A 132 12.30 -8.31 -1.12
CA VAL A 132 13.34 -7.91 -2.08
C VAL A 132 13.95 -6.54 -1.72
N LEU A 133 13.16 -5.65 -1.10
CA LEU A 133 13.57 -4.29 -0.75
C LEU A 133 14.10 -4.17 0.70
N GLY A 134 13.94 -5.19 1.52
CA GLY A 134 14.13 -5.16 2.98
C GLY A 134 15.52 -4.84 3.52
N ASN A 135 16.52 -4.66 2.67
CA ASN A 135 17.86 -4.22 3.07
C ASN A 135 18.15 -2.77 2.68
N LEU A 136 17.12 -2.02 2.30
CA LEU A 136 17.26 -0.61 1.93
C LEU A 136 16.80 0.28 3.09
N ASP A 137 17.39 1.44 3.16
CA ASP A 137 17.12 2.41 4.23
C ASP A 137 15.62 2.79 4.21
N ASP A 138 14.92 2.44 5.27
CA ASP A 138 13.45 2.59 5.38
C ASP A 138 12.94 4.03 5.19
N GLU A 139 13.82 5.03 5.35
CA GLU A 139 13.46 6.43 5.16
C GLU A 139 13.25 6.79 3.68
N ASP A 140 13.83 6.04 2.75
CA ASP A 140 13.82 6.39 1.34
C ASP A 140 12.85 5.54 0.49
N ILE A 141 12.41 4.38 1.01
CA ILE A 141 11.52 3.47 0.29
C ILE A 141 10.44 2.94 1.24
N GLU A 142 9.19 3.15 0.87
CA GLU A 142 8.04 2.68 1.64
C GLU A 142 7.12 1.84 0.75
N VAL A 143 6.72 0.68 1.25
CA VAL A 143 5.69 -0.16 0.63
C VAL A 143 4.45 -0.12 1.49
N SER A 144 3.36 0.39 0.94
CA SER A 144 2.08 0.56 1.65
C SER A 144 0.91 0.03 0.83
N VAL A 145 -0.21 -0.22 1.51
CA VAL A 145 -1.49 -0.55 0.86
C VAL A 145 -2.50 0.51 1.27
N GLU A 146 -3.07 1.19 0.30
CA GLU A 146 -4.09 2.22 0.52
C GLU A 146 -5.30 1.89 -0.36
N LYS A 147 -6.46 1.71 0.27
CA LYS A 147 -7.74 1.44 -0.43
C LYS A 147 -7.65 0.24 -1.38
N GLY A 148 -6.91 -0.80 -0.98
CA GLY A 148 -6.76 -2.01 -1.79
C GLY A 148 -5.82 -1.89 -2.99
N VAL A 149 -4.96 -0.86 -3.00
CA VAL A 149 -3.94 -0.64 -4.03
C VAL A 149 -2.57 -0.63 -3.35
N VAL A 150 -1.61 -1.32 -3.94
CA VAL A 150 -0.24 -1.39 -3.44
C VAL A 150 0.58 -0.24 -4.02
N PHE A 151 1.30 0.45 -3.16
CA PHE A 151 2.18 1.57 -3.51
C PHE A 151 3.61 1.27 -3.07
N VAL A 152 4.57 1.56 -3.95
CA VAL A 152 5.99 1.64 -3.61
C VAL A 152 6.37 3.11 -3.77
N SER A 153 6.59 3.79 -2.65
CA SER A 153 6.99 5.20 -2.61
C SER A 153 8.51 5.27 -2.45
N ILE A 154 9.14 6.04 -3.32
CA ILE A 154 10.61 6.20 -3.33
C ILE A 154 10.91 7.69 -3.23
N SER A 155 11.78 8.06 -2.30
CA SER A 155 12.16 9.45 -2.09
C SER A 155 12.89 10.03 -3.32
N ASP A 156 12.67 11.32 -3.54
CA ASP A 156 13.30 12.05 -4.64
C ASP A 156 14.84 12.07 -4.52
N LYS A 157 15.35 12.18 -3.29
CA LYS A 157 16.80 12.23 -3.04
C LYS A 157 17.53 10.96 -3.46
N LEU A 158 16.84 9.82 -3.37
CA LEU A 158 17.37 8.53 -3.83
C LEU A 158 17.30 8.44 -5.37
N LEU A 159 16.16 8.84 -5.95
CA LEU A 159 15.90 8.68 -7.38
C LEU A 159 16.69 9.64 -8.26
N PHE A 160 16.79 10.93 -7.87
CA PHE A 160 17.28 11.99 -8.74
C PHE A 160 18.25 12.91 -8.00
N ARG A 161 19.13 13.55 -8.76
CA ARG A 161 19.89 14.71 -8.26
C ARG A 161 18.92 15.91 -8.17
N SER A 162 19.22 16.83 -7.27
CA SER A 162 18.41 18.04 -7.07
C SER A 162 18.13 18.76 -8.39
N GLY A 163 16.86 19.08 -8.64
CA GLY A 163 16.43 19.75 -9.85
C GLY A 163 16.55 18.92 -11.14
N SER A 164 16.89 17.63 -11.04
CA SER A 164 17.08 16.76 -12.21
C SER A 164 15.94 15.74 -12.34
N TYR A 165 15.84 15.18 -13.51
CA TYR A 165 15.00 14.01 -13.84
C TYR A 165 15.85 12.81 -14.28
N ASN A 166 17.19 12.91 -14.19
CA ASN A 166 18.09 11.80 -14.52
C ASN A 166 18.21 10.88 -13.31
N VAL A 167 17.91 9.60 -13.54
CA VAL A 167 17.88 8.57 -12.48
C VAL A 167 19.32 8.24 -12.05
N THR A 168 19.55 8.15 -10.74
CA THR A 168 20.87 7.84 -10.15
C THR A 168 21.19 6.34 -10.30
N ALA A 169 22.46 5.97 -10.14
CA ALA A 169 22.90 4.57 -10.15
C ALA A 169 22.27 3.79 -8.97
N ALA A 170 22.25 4.38 -7.78
CA ALA A 170 21.62 3.78 -6.60
C ALA A 170 20.12 3.51 -6.85
N ALA A 171 19.43 4.48 -7.47
CA ALA A 171 18.02 4.30 -7.83
C ALA A 171 17.81 3.15 -8.82
N LYS A 172 18.73 2.95 -9.77
CA LYS A 172 18.65 1.82 -10.72
C LYS A 172 18.68 0.47 -10.01
N GLU A 173 19.46 0.32 -8.96
CA GLU A 173 19.48 -0.92 -8.16
C GLU A 173 18.12 -1.19 -7.52
N VAL A 174 17.51 -0.15 -6.93
CA VAL A 174 16.17 -0.24 -6.33
C VAL A 174 15.12 -0.58 -7.39
N LEU A 175 15.14 0.13 -8.51
CA LEU A 175 14.21 -0.10 -9.63
C LEU A 175 14.38 -1.50 -10.22
N GLY A 176 15.60 -2.04 -10.25
CA GLY A 176 15.87 -3.42 -10.67
C GLY A 176 15.21 -4.44 -9.75
N LYS A 177 15.24 -4.19 -8.45
CA LYS A 177 14.56 -5.06 -7.45
C LYS A 177 13.04 -5.01 -7.63
N VAL A 178 12.48 -3.82 -7.82
CA VAL A 178 11.03 -3.65 -8.10
C VAL A 178 10.68 -4.36 -9.43
N ALA A 179 11.45 -4.15 -10.48
CA ALA A 179 11.24 -4.74 -11.80
C ALA A 179 11.20 -6.28 -11.73
N LYS A 180 12.05 -6.89 -10.91
CA LYS A 180 12.07 -8.34 -10.70
C LYS A 180 10.72 -8.84 -10.17
N VAL A 181 10.13 -8.13 -9.19
CA VAL A 181 8.80 -8.49 -8.65
C VAL A 181 7.72 -8.25 -9.71
N VAL A 182 7.78 -7.10 -10.38
CA VAL A 182 6.82 -6.69 -11.43
C VAL A 182 6.78 -7.70 -12.59
N ASN A 183 7.95 -8.16 -13.05
CA ASN A 183 8.05 -9.11 -14.15
C ASN A 183 7.49 -10.49 -13.78
N ASN A 184 7.56 -10.87 -12.50
CA ASN A 184 6.98 -12.12 -11.99
C ASN A 184 5.46 -12.04 -11.76
N LYS A 185 4.84 -10.88 -12.00
CA LYS A 185 3.40 -10.65 -11.81
C LYS A 185 2.79 -10.06 -13.09
N PRO A 186 2.59 -10.89 -14.14
CA PRO A 186 2.10 -10.39 -15.45
C PRO A 186 0.67 -9.84 -15.43
N ASP A 187 -0.10 -10.17 -14.41
CA ASP A 187 -1.50 -9.80 -14.27
C ASP A 187 -1.73 -8.38 -13.74
N PHE A 188 -0.65 -7.62 -13.52
CA PHE A 188 -0.74 -6.26 -13.01
C PHE A 188 -0.23 -5.24 -14.03
N GLU A 189 -0.86 -4.08 -14.00
CA GLU A 189 -0.40 -2.87 -14.65
C GLU A 189 0.27 -1.97 -13.59
N PHE A 190 1.09 -1.06 -14.03
CA PHE A 190 1.87 -0.20 -13.16
C PHE A 190 1.75 1.25 -13.61
N MET A 191 1.44 2.12 -12.68
CA MET A 191 1.50 3.55 -12.94
C MET A 191 2.62 4.15 -12.10
N VAL A 192 3.52 4.85 -12.75
CA VAL A 192 4.59 5.59 -12.07
C VAL A 192 4.13 7.03 -11.94
N GLU A 193 3.90 7.48 -10.70
CA GLU A 193 3.47 8.84 -10.39
C GLU A 193 4.63 9.66 -9.84
N GLY A 194 4.94 10.78 -10.46
CA GLY A 194 5.88 11.76 -9.94
C GLY A 194 5.17 12.83 -9.12
N HIS A 195 5.71 13.18 -7.96
CA HIS A 195 5.21 14.24 -7.08
C HIS A 195 6.33 15.22 -6.76
N THR A 196 6.00 16.49 -6.67
CA THR A 196 6.90 17.56 -6.26
C THR A 196 6.44 18.18 -4.94
N ASP A 197 7.24 19.07 -4.39
CA ASP A 197 6.79 20.03 -3.39
C ASP A 197 6.21 21.28 -4.09
N ASN A 198 5.77 22.25 -3.29
CA ASN A 198 5.15 23.48 -3.79
C ASN A 198 6.15 24.57 -4.24
N VAL A 199 7.45 24.29 -4.18
CA VAL A 199 8.44 25.26 -4.66
C VAL A 199 8.36 25.33 -6.20
N PRO A 200 8.12 26.51 -6.78
CA PRO A 200 8.03 26.62 -8.23
C PRO A 200 9.30 26.14 -8.93
N TYR A 201 9.13 25.34 -9.96
CA TYR A 201 10.23 24.82 -10.77
C TYR A 201 10.08 25.28 -12.21
N LYS A 202 11.17 25.77 -12.78
CA LYS A 202 11.29 26.09 -14.21
C LYS A 202 12.74 25.93 -14.62
N SER A 203 12.99 25.12 -15.62
CA SER A 203 14.37 24.90 -16.11
C SER A 203 14.37 24.34 -17.54
N GLY A 204 15.01 25.02 -18.43
CA GLY A 204 15.10 24.62 -19.83
C GLY A 204 13.72 24.55 -20.47
N VAL A 205 13.37 23.37 -20.97
CA VAL A 205 12.08 23.12 -21.63
C VAL A 205 10.94 22.80 -20.64
N LEU A 206 11.26 22.61 -19.37
CA LEU A 206 10.25 22.31 -18.33
C LEU A 206 9.67 23.63 -17.80
N LEU A 207 8.37 23.79 -17.93
CA LEU A 207 7.67 25.04 -17.61
C LEU A 207 7.34 25.15 -16.11
N ASP A 208 7.04 24.02 -15.46
CA ASP A 208 6.55 24.02 -14.08
C ASP A 208 6.70 22.63 -13.42
N ASN A 209 6.10 22.49 -12.25
CA ASN A 209 6.09 21.24 -11.48
C ASN A 209 5.29 20.11 -12.15
N TRP A 210 4.33 20.41 -13.03
CA TRP A 210 3.65 19.40 -13.83
C TRP A 210 4.64 18.73 -14.77
N ASP A 211 5.40 19.54 -15.53
CA ASP A 211 6.42 19.02 -16.45
C ASP A 211 7.49 18.21 -15.71
N LEU A 212 7.99 18.75 -14.58
CA LEU A 212 9.02 18.06 -13.80
C LEU A 212 8.53 16.70 -13.29
N SER A 213 7.34 16.67 -12.71
CA SER A 213 6.78 15.43 -12.15
C SER A 213 6.52 14.38 -13.23
N ALA A 214 5.94 14.79 -14.36
CA ALA A 214 5.69 13.91 -15.51
C ALA A 214 7.01 13.41 -16.14
N LYS A 215 8.00 14.29 -16.28
CA LYS A 215 9.32 13.94 -16.83
C LYS A 215 10.04 12.93 -15.94
N ARG A 216 9.97 13.12 -14.62
CA ARG A 216 10.56 12.17 -13.65
C ARG A 216 9.89 10.80 -13.73
N ALA A 217 8.57 10.76 -13.77
CA ALA A 217 7.82 9.50 -13.95
C ALA A 217 8.24 8.79 -15.25
N THR A 218 8.31 9.53 -16.34
CA THR A 218 8.74 9.01 -17.66
C THR A 218 10.17 8.48 -17.61
N SER A 219 11.08 9.15 -16.87
CA SER A 219 12.47 8.69 -16.72
C SER A 219 12.54 7.33 -16.02
N VAL A 220 11.74 7.14 -14.97
CA VAL A 220 11.63 5.86 -14.24
C VAL A 220 11.06 4.78 -15.15
N VAL A 221 9.97 5.05 -15.88
CA VAL A 221 9.35 4.10 -16.84
C VAL A 221 10.37 3.64 -17.87
N ARG A 222 11.17 4.56 -18.42
CA ARG A 222 12.22 4.22 -19.41
C ARG A 222 13.28 3.30 -18.82
N ILE A 223 13.68 3.50 -17.58
CA ILE A 223 14.65 2.61 -16.90
C ILE A 223 14.02 1.22 -16.72
N LEU A 224 12.77 1.15 -16.25
CA LEU A 224 12.06 -0.13 -16.08
C LEU A 224 11.93 -0.88 -17.40
N GLN A 225 11.63 -0.16 -18.48
CA GLN A 225 11.52 -0.73 -19.84
C GLN A 225 12.88 -1.16 -20.40
N ASN A 226 13.83 -0.21 -20.48
CA ASN A 226 15.04 -0.40 -21.27
C ASN A 226 16.11 -1.21 -20.53
N ASP A 227 16.25 -0.98 -19.21
CA ASP A 227 17.30 -1.64 -18.41
C ASP A 227 16.81 -2.95 -17.79
N PHE A 228 15.49 -3.07 -17.51
CA PHE A 228 14.96 -4.23 -16.78
C PHE A 228 13.86 -5.02 -17.51
N GLY A 229 13.54 -4.65 -18.74
CA GLY A 229 12.66 -5.42 -19.62
C GLY A 229 11.19 -5.50 -19.16
N VAL A 230 10.72 -4.50 -18.40
CA VAL A 230 9.30 -4.43 -18.05
C VAL A 230 8.51 -4.05 -19.30
N ASP A 231 7.46 -4.82 -19.58
CA ASP A 231 6.59 -4.60 -20.75
C ASP A 231 5.99 -3.20 -20.74
N PRO A 232 6.28 -2.35 -21.73
CA PRO A 232 5.76 -0.97 -21.78
C PRO A 232 4.23 -0.92 -21.87
N ALA A 233 3.56 -1.94 -22.43
CA ALA A 233 2.10 -2.00 -22.49
C ALA A 233 1.44 -2.02 -21.11
N ARG A 234 2.21 -2.42 -20.08
CA ARG A 234 1.75 -2.52 -18.69
C ARG A 234 2.08 -1.27 -17.86
N MET A 235 2.70 -0.26 -18.47
CA MET A 235 3.21 0.89 -17.71
C MET A 235 2.59 2.20 -18.16
N THR A 236 2.21 3.04 -17.18
CA THR A 236 1.76 4.41 -17.40
C THR A 236 2.65 5.36 -16.60
N ALA A 237 3.06 6.47 -17.20
CA ALA A 237 3.76 7.55 -16.51
C ALA A 237 2.78 8.70 -16.24
N ALA A 238 2.73 9.19 -15.00
CA ALA A 238 1.81 10.25 -14.59
C ALA A 238 2.55 11.32 -13.78
N GLY A 239 2.24 12.58 -14.01
CA GLY A 239 2.68 13.70 -13.19
C GLY A 239 1.53 14.14 -12.27
N ARG A 240 1.85 14.45 -11.02
CA ARG A 240 0.87 14.92 -10.01
C ARG A 240 1.21 16.34 -9.53
N SER A 241 2.33 16.91 -10.00
CA SER A 241 2.79 18.21 -9.50
C SER A 241 2.85 18.17 -7.96
N TYR A 242 2.41 19.24 -7.27
CA TYR A 242 2.40 19.33 -5.80
C TYR A 242 0.99 19.26 -5.20
N TYR A 243 -0.01 18.89 -5.99
CA TYR A 243 -1.43 18.96 -5.58
C TYR A 243 -1.89 17.82 -4.68
N ILE A 244 -1.08 16.77 -4.53
CA ILE A 244 -1.38 15.64 -3.63
C ILE A 244 -0.19 15.46 -2.67
N PRO A 245 -0.02 16.39 -1.70
CA PRO A 245 1.06 16.28 -0.74
C PRO A 245 0.75 15.21 0.33
N LEU A 246 1.79 14.56 0.85
CA LEU A 246 1.67 13.65 2.01
C LEU A 246 1.52 14.44 3.31
N VAL A 247 2.25 15.55 3.40
CA VAL A 247 2.29 16.43 4.58
C VAL A 247 2.30 17.90 4.10
N SER A 248 2.03 18.83 4.98
CA SER A 248 2.08 20.26 4.65
C SER A 248 3.46 20.64 4.09
N ASN A 249 3.51 21.61 3.19
CA ASN A 249 4.76 22.06 2.54
C ASN A 249 5.53 23.13 3.37
N ASP A 250 5.22 23.28 4.65
CA ASP A 250 5.70 24.40 5.49
C ASP A 250 7.20 24.32 5.78
N THR A 251 7.72 23.11 6.01
CA THR A 251 9.13 22.92 6.36
C THR A 251 9.90 22.26 5.21
N SER A 252 11.21 22.43 5.21
CA SER A 252 12.12 21.77 4.26
C SER A 252 12.01 20.24 4.38
N ALA A 253 11.90 19.73 5.60
CA ALA A 253 11.74 18.29 5.88
C ALA A 253 10.43 17.76 5.28
N ASN A 254 9.34 18.49 5.47
CA ASN A 254 8.03 18.12 4.90
C ASN A 254 8.06 18.16 3.37
N ARG A 255 8.64 19.22 2.78
CA ARG A 255 8.81 19.30 1.34
C ARG A 255 9.60 18.12 0.78
N ALA A 256 10.63 17.66 1.52
CA ALA A 256 11.40 16.47 1.11
C ALA A 256 10.54 15.21 1.06
N LYS A 257 9.62 15.02 2.01
CA LYS A 257 8.66 13.89 2.01
C LYS A 257 7.68 13.98 0.83
N ASN A 258 7.28 15.20 0.46
CA ASN A 258 6.35 15.40 -0.66
C ASN A 258 7.02 15.11 -2.00
N ARG A 259 8.33 15.38 -2.14
CA ARG A 259 9.11 15.04 -3.34
C ARG A 259 9.37 13.53 -3.36
N ARG A 260 8.56 12.81 -4.13
CA ARG A 260 8.63 11.35 -4.21
C ARG A 260 8.17 10.86 -5.59
N THR A 261 8.49 9.63 -5.89
CA THR A 261 7.87 8.90 -6.99
C THR A 261 7.15 7.68 -6.40
N ARG A 262 5.91 7.47 -6.78
CA ARG A 262 5.11 6.31 -6.36
C ARG A 262 4.95 5.37 -7.56
N ILE A 263 5.27 4.11 -7.36
CA ILE A 263 4.88 3.04 -8.29
C ILE A 263 3.59 2.44 -7.74
N VAL A 264 2.51 2.65 -8.47
CA VAL A 264 1.15 2.20 -8.13
C VAL A 264 0.91 0.90 -8.86
N VAL A 265 0.62 -0.17 -8.13
CA VAL A 265 0.34 -1.48 -8.71
C VAL A 265 -1.17 -1.62 -8.87
N LEU A 266 -1.61 -1.75 -10.10
CA LEU A 266 -3.02 -1.79 -10.47
C LEU A 266 -3.37 -3.19 -11.00
N PRO A 267 -4.34 -3.89 -10.41
CA PRO A 267 -4.84 -5.11 -11.03
C PRO A 267 -5.47 -4.76 -12.39
N LYS A 268 -5.33 -5.63 -13.36
CA LYS A 268 -5.99 -5.42 -14.67
C LYS A 268 -7.50 -5.39 -14.46
N ILE A 269 -8.10 -4.26 -14.79
CA ILE A 269 -9.53 -4.04 -14.62
C ILE A 269 -10.35 -5.05 -15.43
N ASP A 270 -9.85 -5.42 -16.60
CA ASP A 270 -10.50 -6.42 -17.47
C ASP A 270 -10.72 -7.77 -16.76
N GLN A 271 -9.75 -8.20 -15.95
CA GLN A 271 -9.89 -9.45 -15.17
C GLN A 271 -11.01 -9.35 -14.15
N PHE A 272 -11.14 -8.19 -13.51
CA PHE A 272 -12.20 -7.94 -12.54
C PHE A 272 -13.57 -7.92 -13.22
N TYR A 273 -13.68 -7.24 -14.36
CA TYR A 273 -14.91 -7.22 -15.16
C TYR A 273 -15.25 -8.61 -15.69
N ASN A 274 -14.27 -9.37 -16.16
CA ASN A 274 -14.48 -10.74 -16.65
C ASN A 274 -14.99 -11.67 -15.53
N MET A 275 -14.46 -11.55 -14.33
CA MET A 275 -14.97 -12.32 -13.16
C MET A 275 -16.42 -11.97 -12.83
N ILE A 276 -16.78 -10.69 -12.89
CA ILE A 276 -18.16 -10.23 -12.69
C ILE A 276 -19.05 -10.77 -13.81
N GLU A 277 -18.61 -10.60 -15.06
CA GLU A 277 -19.37 -11.02 -16.25
C GLU A 277 -19.57 -12.54 -16.29
N GLU A 278 -18.54 -13.30 -15.98
CA GLU A 278 -18.63 -14.77 -15.86
C GLU A 278 -19.59 -15.17 -14.73
N GLY A 279 -19.53 -14.46 -13.61
CA GLY A 279 -20.47 -14.64 -12.52
C GLY A 279 -21.91 -14.33 -12.91
N MET A 280 -22.10 -13.32 -13.76
CA MET A 280 -23.43 -12.94 -14.27
C MET A 280 -23.96 -13.89 -15.34
N LYS A 281 -23.09 -14.58 -16.07
CA LYS A 281 -23.46 -15.57 -17.10
C LYS A 281 -23.79 -16.93 -16.51
N ASP A 282 -23.60 -17.14 -15.21
CA ASP A 282 -23.98 -18.39 -14.56
C ASP A 282 -25.50 -18.60 -14.69
N PRO A 283 -25.95 -19.74 -15.27
CA PRO A 283 -27.39 -19.99 -15.48
C PRO A 283 -28.20 -19.96 -14.18
N ALA A 284 -27.55 -20.16 -13.03
CA ALA A 284 -28.18 -20.07 -11.72
C ALA A 284 -28.53 -18.61 -11.33
N ILE A 285 -27.94 -17.62 -12.03
CA ILE A 285 -28.14 -16.18 -11.76
C ILE A 285 -28.85 -15.48 -12.91
N GLY A 286 -28.47 -15.83 -14.13
CA GLY A 286 -29.03 -15.23 -15.34
C GLY A 286 -30.32 -15.92 -15.74
N GLY A 287 -31.35 -15.82 -14.90
CA GLY A 287 -32.69 -16.24 -15.28
C GLY A 287 -33.07 -15.56 -16.57
N THR A 288 -33.04 -16.32 -17.67
CA THR A 288 -33.54 -15.84 -18.95
C THR A 288 -34.98 -15.46 -18.77
N GLY A 289 -35.23 -14.17 -18.69
CA GLY A 289 -36.60 -13.67 -18.88
C GLY A 289 -37.12 -14.11 -20.24
N LYS A 290 -37.98 -15.10 -20.24
CA LYS A 290 -38.94 -15.32 -21.30
C LYS A 290 -40.29 -14.86 -20.80
#